data_d36a94c5bc0a972a1379870602d10408
#
_entry.id   d36a94c5bc0a972a1379870602d10408
#
_cell.length_a   1.000
_cell.length_b   1.000
_cell.length_c   1.000
_cell.angle_alpha   90.00
_cell.angle_beta   90.00
_cell.angle_gamma   90.00
#
_symmetry.space_group_name_H-M   'P 1'
#
loop_
_entity.id
_entity.type
_entity.pdbx_description
1 polymer ?
#
loop_
_entity_poly.entity_id
_entity_poly.type
_entity_poly.pdbx_seq_one_letter_code
_entity_poly.pdbx_strand_id
1 'polypeptide(L)'
;MKKIGIVSCDKWKDKIKEDLLLQKELIKNGIDAEIISWQNNDIDYSEYNCLILRSVWGYQDCYEQFREWLLFVKANNLALFNDVNIILDNIKKDVQFEILKKYNIPCIPTTIIKESIDLNKLNFYGQKFVIKPIISGSGNNTYKFDLNEDVDEFIRQKYETILQQADNGLMIQPFVSGINNGEFSCIFIDGINTHNMLRFPGVLGEKKRAQYLTTIPESVLELATKVSNIPEFSGYLYARIDIVLENNKPYIMEVELTEPDLLIKYISDEKIQGQVLNKLVKKVERRI
;
A
#
# COMPACT_ATOMS: atom_id res chain seq x y z
N MET A 1 24.44 13.32 -16.86
CA MET A 1 22.96 13.53 -16.80
C MET A 1 22.47 12.87 -15.53
N LYS A 2 21.47 13.42 -14.84
CA LYS A 2 20.91 12.75 -13.65
C LYS A 2 20.16 11.50 -14.10
N LYS A 3 20.44 10.34 -13.49
CA LYS A 3 19.84 9.05 -13.82
C LYS A 3 19.03 8.52 -12.64
N ILE A 4 17.82 8.04 -12.88
CA ILE A 4 16.89 7.52 -11.87
C ILE A 4 16.51 6.09 -12.18
N GLY A 5 16.57 5.21 -11.18
CA GLY A 5 16.01 3.87 -11.24
C GLY A 5 14.56 3.85 -10.75
N ILE A 6 13.61 3.51 -11.61
CA ILE A 6 12.23 3.18 -11.20
C ILE A 6 12.20 1.70 -10.86
N VAL A 7 12.13 1.39 -9.56
CA VAL A 7 12.28 0.01 -9.08
C VAL A 7 10.97 -0.76 -9.20
N SER A 8 11.03 -1.84 -9.95
CA SER A 8 9.99 -2.84 -10.16
C SER A 8 10.50 -4.22 -9.72
N CYS A 9 9.80 -5.28 -10.06
CA CYS A 9 10.26 -6.67 -9.96
C CYS A 9 10.23 -7.35 -11.33
N ASP A 10 10.86 -8.50 -11.49
CA ASP A 10 10.96 -9.23 -12.77
C ASP A 10 9.59 -9.47 -13.42
N LYS A 11 8.59 -9.77 -12.60
CA LYS A 11 7.23 -10.04 -13.06
C LYS A 11 6.58 -8.82 -13.71
N TRP A 12 6.82 -7.61 -13.18
CA TRP A 12 6.10 -6.39 -13.53
C TRP A 12 6.95 -5.36 -14.29
N LYS A 13 8.28 -5.56 -14.37
CA LYS A 13 9.17 -4.69 -15.12
C LYS A 13 8.61 -4.43 -16.53
N ASP A 14 8.57 -3.16 -16.93
CA ASP A 14 8.10 -2.67 -18.23
C ASP A 14 6.64 -2.99 -18.59
N LYS A 15 5.83 -3.49 -17.63
CA LYS A 15 4.42 -3.87 -17.87
C LYS A 15 3.42 -2.92 -17.21
N ILE A 16 3.87 -2.10 -16.25
CA ILE A 16 2.97 -1.24 -15.48
C ILE A 16 2.86 0.13 -16.13
N LYS A 17 1.64 0.45 -16.56
CA LYS A 17 1.34 1.71 -17.25
C LYS A 17 1.79 2.95 -16.47
N GLU A 18 1.65 2.95 -15.15
CA GLU A 18 2.04 4.09 -14.31
C GLU A 18 3.55 4.29 -14.25
N ASP A 19 4.32 3.20 -14.21
CA ASP A 19 5.78 3.27 -14.22
C ASP A 19 6.28 3.82 -15.57
N LEU A 20 5.67 3.38 -16.69
CA LEU A 20 5.98 3.89 -18.02
C LEU A 20 5.59 5.37 -18.18
N LEU A 21 4.47 5.80 -17.58
CA LEU A 21 4.07 7.22 -17.57
C LEU A 21 5.05 8.06 -16.76
N LEU A 22 5.48 7.58 -15.60
CA LEU A 22 6.47 8.25 -14.76
C LEU A 22 7.81 8.35 -15.47
N GLN A 23 8.29 7.24 -16.07
CA GLN A 23 9.52 7.23 -16.86
C GLN A 23 9.48 8.27 -17.98
N LYS A 24 8.40 8.28 -18.76
CA LYS A 24 8.21 9.24 -19.86
C LYS A 24 8.23 10.69 -19.35
N GLU A 25 7.58 10.97 -18.22
CA GLU A 25 7.54 12.34 -17.68
C GLU A 25 8.91 12.77 -17.13
N LEU A 26 9.68 11.86 -16.50
CA LEU A 26 11.06 12.11 -16.08
C LEU A 26 11.95 12.47 -17.29
N ILE A 27 11.92 11.65 -18.34
CA ILE A 27 12.70 11.88 -19.56
C ILE A 27 12.32 13.21 -20.23
N LYS A 28 11.04 13.53 -20.30
CA LYS A 28 10.53 14.81 -20.83
C LYS A 28 11.08 16.02 -20.04
N ASN A 29 11.34 15.86 -18.76
CA ASN A 29 11.95 16.88 -17.91
C ASN A 29 13.49 16.81 -17.88
N GLY A 30 14.13 16.10 -18.82
CA GLY A 30 15.58 16.04 -18.97
C GLY A 30 16.31 15.14 -17.95
N ILE A 31 15.58 14.24 -17.29
CA ILE A 31 16.11 13.26 -16.35
C ILE A 31 16.14 11.91 -17.03
N ASP A 32 17.29 11.27 -17.08
CA ASP A 32 17.40 9.88 -17.54
C ASP A 32 16.72 8.94 -16.56
N ALA A 33 15.85 8.04 -17.03
CA ALA A 33 15.07 7.17 -16.17
C ALA A 33 14.94 5.77 -16.76
N GLU A 34 15.24 4.78 -15.95
CA GLU A 34 15.23 3.36 -16.32
C GLU A 34 14.35 2.57 -15.35
N ILE A 35 13.53 1.66 -15.87
CA ILE A 35 12.77 0.72 -15.04
C ILE A 35 13.68 -0.49 -14.79
N ILE A 36 13.99 -0.72 -13.52
CA ILE A 36 14.90 -1.78 -13.08
C ILE A 36 14.18 -2.78 -12.17
N SER A 37 14.65 -4.02 -12.14
CA SER A 37 14.16 -5.02 -11.18
C SER A 37 15.06 -5.07 -9.96
N TRP A 38 14.50 -4.99 -8.74
CA TRP A 38 15.26 -5.18 -7.52
C TRP A 38 15.86 -6.59 -7.38
N GLN A 39 15.33 -7.56 -8.13
CA GLN A 39 15.78 -8.96 -8.15
C GLN A 39 16.98 -9.19 -9.08
N ASN A 40 17.33 -8.21 -9.89
CA ASN A 40 18.49 -8.32 -10.78
C ASN A 40 19.78 -7.91 -10.04
N ASN A 41 20.64 -8.87 -9.77
CA ASN A 41 21.91 -8.68 -9.06
C ASN A 41 23.01 -8.02 -9.92
N ASP A 42 22.82 -7.90 -11.25
CA ASP A 42 23.80 -7.32 -12.17
C ASP A 42 23.70 -5.78 -12.28
N ILE A 43 22.79 -5.16 -11.50
CA ILE A 43 22.59 -3.71 -11.54
C ILE A 43 23.72 -3.00 -10.81
N ASP A 44 24.40 -2.12 -11.52
CA ASP A 44 25.30 -1.15 -10.90
C ASP A 44 24.50 0.04 -10.35
N TYR A 45 24.17 -0.01 -9.08
CA TYR A 45 23.42 1.05 -8.41
C TYR A 45 24.17 2.38 -8.31
N SER A 46 25.49 2.39 -8.50
CA SER A 46 26.30 3.63 -8.48
C SER A 46 25.99 4.56 -9.65
N GLU A 47 25.37 4.05 -10.72
CA GLU A 47 24.91 4.85 -11.85
C GLU A 47 23.71 5.74 -11.55
N TYR A 48 22.95 5.46 -10.48
CA TYR A 48 21.68 6.15 -10.18
C TYR A 48 21.87 7.21 -9.11
N ASN A 49 21.35 8.40 -9.37
CA ASN A 49 21.28 9.48 -8.39
C ASN A 49 20.24 9.23 -7.32
N CYS A 50 19.14 8.55 -7.69
CA CYS A 50 18.17 8.03 -6.73
C CYS A 50 17.33 6.90 -7.34
N LEU A 51 16.62 6.20 -6.46
CA LEU A 51 15.68 5.13 -6.77
C LEU A 51 14.27 5.55 -6.37
N ILE A 52 13.27 5.14 -7.15
CA ILE A 52 11.85 5.31 -6.82
C ILE A 52 11.22 3.93 -6.78
N LEU A 53 10.78 3.49 -5.60
CA LEU A 53 10.14 2.18 -5.43
C LEU A 53 8.73 2.22 -6.00
N ARG A 54 8.40 1.33 -6.95
CA ARG A 54 7.10 1.32 -7.60
C ARG A 54 6.46 -0.07 -7.59
N SER A 55 6.49 -0.78 -8.67
CA SER A 55 5.73 -2.02 -8.89
C SER A 55 6.48 -3.28 -8.43
N VAL A 56 6.84 -3.34 -7.17
CA VAL A 56 7.54 -4.49 -6.56
C VAL A 56 6.58 -5.56 -6.04
N TRP A 57 5.31 -5.52 -6.44
CA TRP A 57 4.26 -6.44 -5.96
C TRP A 57 4.65 -7.90 -6.11
N GLY A 58 4.44 -8.66 -5.05
CA GLY A 58 4.87 -10.04 -4.91
C GLY A 58 6.10 -10.20 -4.00
N TYR A 59 6.67 -9.10 -3.48
CA TYR A 59 7.75 -9.18 -2.50
C TYR A 59 7.33 -9.92 -1.22
N GLN A 60 6.04 -9.97 -0.95
CA GLN A 60 5.46 -10.67 0.19
C GLN A 60 5.79 -12.17 0.19
N ASP A 61 5.91 -12.76 -1.01
CA ASP A 61 6.22 -14.18 -1.20
C ASP A 61 7.73 -14.47 -1.02
N CYS A 62 8.57 -13.44 -0.98
CA CYS A 62 10.02 -13.50 -0.79
C CYS A 62 10.51 -12.34 0.09
N TYR A 63 9.79 -12.09 1.19
CA TYR A 63 9.98 -10.91 2.03
C TYR A 63 11.40 -10.74 2.56
N GLU A 64 12.06 -11.81 3.01
CA GLU A 64 13.43 -11.70 3.55
C GLU A 64 14.43 -11.24 2.48
N GLN A 65 14.31 -11.71 1.24
CA GLN A 65 15.16 -11.26 0.13
C GLN A 65 14.92 -9.78 -0.19
N PHE A 66 13.65 -9.34 -0.19
CA PHE A 66 13.31 -7.93 -0.39
C PHE A 66 13.81 -7.05 0.75
N ARG A 67 13.71 -7.53 1.98
CA ARG A 67 14.26 -6.87 3.17
C ARG A 67 15.79 -6.74 3.09
N GLU A 68 16.49 -7.78 2.68
CA GLU A 68 17.94 -7.74 2.48
C GLU A 68 18.33 -6.71 1.42
N TRP A 69 17.59 -6.63 0.31
CA TRP A 69 17.79 -5.61 -0.70
C TRP A 69 17.57 -4.19 -0.14
N LEU A 70 16.53 -3.96 0.63
CA LEU A 70 16.30 -2.66 1.31
C LEU A 70 17.46 -2.30 2.25
N LEU A 71 17.97 -3.25 3.02
CA LEU A 71 19.12 -3.06 3.90
C LEU A 71 20.40 -2.78 3.10
N PHE A 72 20.60 -3.43 1.97
CA PHE A 72 21.69 -3.12 1.04
C PHE A 72 21.59 -1.68 0.53
N VAL A 73 20.42 -1.24 0.06
CA VAL A 73 20.16 0.16 -0.36
C VAL A 73 20.55 1.14 0.75
N LYS A 74 20.12 0.86 1.99
CA LYS A 74 20.44 1.67 3.17
C LYS A 74 21.93 1.69 3.50
N ALA A 75 22.59 0.54 3.52
CA ALA A 75 24.01 0.41 3.86
C ALA A 75 24.92 1.12 2.84
N ASN A 76 24.51 1.20 1.58
CA ASN A 76 25.23 1.91 0.52
C ASN A 76 24.81 3.40 0.37
N ASN A 77 23.98 3.91 1.27
CA ASN A 77 23.47 5.29 1.23
C ASN A 77 22.82 5.67 -0.11
N LEU A 78 22.19 4.71 -0.78
CA LEU A 78 21.46 4.97 -2.01
C LEU A 78 20.17 5.71 -1.69
N ALA A 79 19.96 6.84 -2.33
CA ALA A 79 18.74 7.61 -2.14
C ALA A 79 17.54 6.82 -2.67
N LEU A 80 16.60 6.44 -1.81
CA LEU A 80 15.36 5.75 -2.17
C LEU A 80 14.15 6.59 -1.79
N PHE A 81 13.16 6.65 -2.65
CA PHE A 81 11.82 7.12 -2.38
C PHE A 81 10.81 5.93 -2.38
N ASN A 82 10.01 5.73 -1.34
CA ASN A 82 10.10 6.41 -0.04
C ASN A 82 11.38 5.95 0.71
N ASP A 83 11.69 6.60 1.83
CA ASP A 83 12.86 6.22 2.64
C ASP A 83 12.77 4.76 3.12
N VAL A 84 13.93 4.08 3.19
CA VAL A 84 14.00 2.65 3.59
C VAL A 84 13.35 2.39 4.94
N ASN A 85 13.51 3.30 5.92
CA ASN A 85 12.92 3.10 7.25
C ASN A 85 11.39 3.19 7.19
N ILE A 86 10.86 4.16 6.42
CA ILE A 86 9.41 4.28 6.19
C ILE A 86 8.87 3.00 5.56
N ILE A 87 9.56 2.45 4.55
CA ILE A 87 9.17 1.23 3.88
C ILE A 87 9.17 0.04 4.85
N LEU A 88 10.26 -0.16 5.60
CA LEU A 88 10.41 -1.29 6.53
C LEU A 88 9.36 -1.29 7.65
N ASP A 89 8.96 -0.11 8.12
CA ASP A 89 7.90 0.03 9.11
C ASP A 89 6.51 -0.14 8.47
N ASN A 90 6.31 0.41 7.26
CA ASN A 90 5.02 0.38 6.58
C ASN A 90 4.63 -1.00 6.04
N ILE A 91 5.59 -1.83 5.62
CA ILE A 91 5.34 -3.22 5.20
C ILE A 91 4.62 -4.02 6.32
N LYS A 92 4.92 -3.72 7.57
CA LYS A 92 4.35 -4.37 8.74
C LYS A 92 3.06 -3.68 9.17
N LYS A 93 1.92 -4.27 8.85
CA LYS A 93 0.62 -3.69 9.16
C LYS A 93 0.38 -3.51 10.67
N ASP A 94 0.94 -4.38 11.52
CA ASP A 94 0.87 -4.23 12.97
C ASP A 94 1.51 -2.91 13.44
N VAL A 95 2.70 -2.58 12.96
CA VAL A 95 3.39 -1.31 13.23
C VAL A 95 2.54 -0.13 12.76
N GLN A 96 1.97 -0.23 11.57
CA GLN A 96 1.10 0.80 11.00
C GLN A 96 -0.12 1.10 11.91
N PHE A 97 -0.81 0.04 12.38
CA PHE A 97 -1.98 0.20 13.27
C PHE A 97 -1.59 0.67 14.68
N GLU A 98 -0.42 0.32 15.20
CA GLU A 98 0.12 0.87 16.46
C GLU A 98 0.37 2.37 16.35
N ILE A 99 0.96 2.85 15.23
CA ILE A 99 1.13 4.28 14.98
C ILE A 99 -0.23 4.99 14.92
N LEU A 100 -1.18 4.47 14.16
CA LEU A 100 -2.52 5.05 14.08
C LEU A 100 -3.18 5.16 15.45
N LYS A 101 -3.08 4.13 16.28
CA LYS A 101 -3.59 4.10 17.65
C LYS A 101 -2.93 5.16 18.54
N LYS A 102 -1.60 5.31 18.45
CA LYS A 102 -0.83 6.33 19.19
C LYS A 102 -1.37 7.75 18.95
N TYR A 103 -1.82 8.02 17.73
CA TYR A 103 -2.37 9.33 17.33
C TYR A 103 -3.90 9.41 17.43
N ASN A 104 -4.54 8.44 18.07
CA ASN A 104 -6.01 8.36 18.19
C ASN A 104 -6.73 8.51 16.83
N ILE A 105 -6.19 7.86 15.80
CA ILE A 105 -6.79 7.81 14.46
C ILE A 105 -7.88 6.74 14.44
N PRO A 106 -9.10 7.06 13.99
CA PRO A 106 -10.12 6.06 13.76
C PRO A 106 -9.67 5.04 12.72
N CYS A 107 -9.47 3.80 13.14
CA CYS A 107 -9.11 2.67 12.27
C CYS A 107 -9.98 1.47 12.60
N ILE A 108 -10.04 0.50 11.69
CA ILE A 108 -10.78 -0.74 11.94
C ILE A 108 -10.15 -1.46 13.12
N PRO A 109 -10.95 -1.88 14.13
CA PRO A 109 -10.44 -2.65 15.26
C PRO A 109 -9.62 -3.85 14.78
N THR A 110 -8.40 -3.98 15.29
CA THR A 110 -7.45 -4.98 14.80
C THR A 110 -6.84 -5.73 15.96
N THR A 111 -6.87 -7.06 15.88
CA THR A 111 -6.12 -7.95 16.77
C THR A 111 -4.99 -8.60 16.00
N ILE A 112 -3.81 -8.59 16.58
CA ILE A 112 -2.62 -9.25 16.06
C ILE A 112 -2.47 -10.61 16.73
N ILE A 113 -2.21 -11.63 15.93
CA ILE A 113 -2.04 -13.01 16.38
C ILE A 113 -0.70 -13.52 15.84
N LYS A 114 0.16 -13.93 16.76
CA LYS A 114 1.47 -14.54 16.44
C LYS A 114 1.53 -16.03 16.78
N GLU A 115 0.56 -16.51 17.54
CA GLU A 115 0.45 -17.89 17.96
C GLU A 115 -1.00 -18.39 17.72
N SER A 116 -1.20 -19.71 17.71
CA SER A 116 -2.53 -20.29 17.55
C SER A 116 -3.46 -19.85 18.69
N ILE A 117 -4.66 -19.44 18.35
CA ILE A 117 -5.70 -19.06 19.31
C ILE A 117 -6.95 -19.91 19.13
N ASP A 118 -7.74 -20.01 20.20
CA ASP A 118 -9.09 -20.56 20.12
C ASP A 118 -9.99 -19.62 19.32
N LEU A 119 -10.41 -20.03 18.14
CA LEU A 119 -11.27 -19.25 17.23
C LEU A 119 -12.64 -18.91 17.87
N ASN A 120 -13.11 -19.69 18.85
CA ASN A 120 -14.33 -19.37 19.56
C ASN A 120 -14.23 -18.07 20.37
N LYS A 121 -13.03 -17.63 20.70
CA LYS A 121 -12.78 -16.33 21.35
C LYS A 121 -12.92 -15.13 20.41
N LEU A 122 -13.10 -15.36 19.10
CA LEU A 122 -13.30 -14.30 18.10
C LEU A 122 -14.73 -13.76 18.06
N ASN A 123 -15.66 -14.31 18.82
CA ASN A 123 -17.06 -13.85 18.89
C ASN A 123 -17.22 -12.35 19.20
N PHE A 124 -16.21 -11.71 19.78
CA PHE A 124 -16.23 -10.27 20.04
C PHE A 124 -16.11 -9.38 18.79
N TYR A 125 -15.70 -9.94 17.64
CA TYR A 125 -15.71 -9.23 16.35
C TYR A 125 -17.04 -9.29 15.60
N GLY A 126 -18.06 -9.89 16.20
CA GLY A 126 -19.32 -10.18 15.53
C GLY A 126 -19.24 -11.45 14.68
N GLN A 127 -20.27 -11.68 13.89
CA GLN A 127 -20.41 -12.93 13.14
C GLN A 127 -19.53 -12.98 11.88
N LYS A 128 -19.09 -11.83 11.37
CA LYS A 128 -18.28 -11.74 10.13
C LYS A 128 -16.97 -11.02 10.43
N PHE A 129 -15.87 -11.64 10.03
CA PHE A 129 -14.55 -11.08 10.22
C PHE A 129 -13.60 -11.44 9.07
N VAL A 130 -12.48 -10.77 9.03
CA VAL A 130 -11.43 -10.96 8.01
C VAL A 130 -10.13 -11.35 8.72
N ILE A 131 -9.46 -12.36 8.19
CA ILE A 131 -8.11 -12.75 8.59
C ILE A 131 -7.18 -12.49 7.41
N LYS A 132 -6.03 -11.86 7.69
CA LYS A 132 -4.98 -11.62 6.69
C LYS A 132 -3.59 -11.65 7.34
N PRO A 133 -2.51 -11.99 6.60
CA PRO A 133 -1.15 -11.87 7.11
C PRO A 133 -0.78 -10.41 7.42
N ILE A 134 0.10 -10.22 8.40
CA ILE A 134 0.65 -8.89 8.73
C ILE A 134 1.39 -8.31 7.51
N ILE A 135 2.21 -9.12 6.86
CA ILE A 135 2.86 -8.76 5.59
C ILE A 135 2.02 -9.33 4.45
N SER A 136 1.24 -8.47 3.80
CA SER A 136 0.36 -8.85 2.70
C SER A 136 0.07 -7.67 1.80
N GLY A 137 -0.26 -7.95 0.53
CA GLY A 137 -0.62 -6.93 -0.45
C GLY A 137 -1.67 -7.44 -1.43
N SER A 138 -2.34 -6.52 -2.12
CA SER A 138 -3.33 -6.82 -3.18
C SER A 138 -4.50 -7.73 -2.77
N GLY A 139 -4.75 -7.90 -1.46
CA GLY A 139 -5.75 -8.83 -0.94
C GLY A 139 -5.33 -10.31 -0.98
N ASN A 140 -4.07 -10.60 -1.28
CA ASN A 140 -3.55 -11.96 -1.23
C ASN A 140 -3.62 -12.50 0.21
N ASN A 141 -4.01 -13.77 0.33
CA ASN A 141 -4.18 -14.47 1.61
C ASN A 141 -5.12 -13.73 2.59
N THR A 142 -6.08 -12.97 2.06
CA THR A 142 -7.14 -12.33 2.84
C THR A 142 -8.39 -13.17 2.76
N TYR A 143 -8.88 -13.62 3.92
CA TYR A 143 -10.02 -14.52 4.03
C TYR A 143 -11.12 -13.88 4.85
N LYS A 144 -12.35 -13.91 4.30
CA LYS A 144 -13.56 -13.50 5.01
C LYS A 144 -14.22 -14.74 5.61
N PHE A 145 -14.62 -14.63 6.85
CA PHE A 145 -15.31 -15.66 7.61
C PHE A 145 -16.68 -15.19 8.07
N ASP A 146 -17.64 -16.11 8.11
CA ASP A 146 -19.00 -15.91 8.65
C ASP A 146 -19.29 -17.04 9.63
N LEU A 147 -19.40 -16.73 10.93
CA LEU A 147 -19.64 -17.73 11.97
C LEU A 147 -21.02 -18.38 11.92
N ASN A 148 -21.94 -17.87 11.07
CA ASN A 148 -23.27 -18.50 10.87
C ASN A 148 -23.27 -19.60 9.79
N GLU A 149 -22.23 -19.67 8.99
CA GLU A 149 -22.09 -20.71 7.97
C GLU A 149 -21.24 -21.82 8.60
N ASP A 150 -21.68 -23.09 8.58
CA ASP A 150 -21.06 -24.28 9.20
C ASP A 150 -19.53 -24.37 9.01
N VAL A 151 -18.80 -23.73 9.90
CA VAL A 151 -17.51 -23.18 9.63
C VAL A 151 -16.38 -23.89 10.36
N ASP A 152 -16.70 -24.76 11.34
CA ASP A 152 -15.71 -25.20 12.32
C ASP A 152 -14.50 -25.94 11.74
N GLU A 153 -14.66 -26.91 10.83
CA GLU A 153 -13.55 -27.70 10.31
C GLU A 153 -12.76 -26.97 9.23
N PHE A 154 -13.47 -26.32 8.29
CA PHE A 154 -12.84 -25.63 7.17
C PHE A 154 -12.09 -24.35 7.58
N ILE A 155 -12.64 -23.58 8.56
CA ILE A 155 -11.94 -22.41 9.10
C ILE A 155 -10.70 -22.84 9.86
N ARG A 156 -10.79 -23.89 10.69
CA ARG A 156 -9.64 -24.37 11.47
C ARG A 156 -8.51 -24.79 10.56
N GLN A 157 -8.77 -25.60 9.56
CA GLN A 157 -7.75 -26.04 8.61
C GLN A 157 -7.14 -24.88 7.83
N LYS A 158 -7.96 -23.93 7.33
CA LYS A 158 -7.45 -22.74 6.64
C LYS A 158 -6.68 -21.80 7.55
N TYR A 159 -7.18 -21.57 8.76
CA TYR A 159 -6.53 -20.70 9.73
C TYR A 159 -5.15 -21.22 10.12
N GLU A 160 -5.04 -22.51 10.44
CA GLU A 160 -3.74 -23.12 10.76
C GLU A 160 -2.78 -23.07 9.57
N THR A 161 -3.27 -23.33 8.36
CA THR A 161 -2.46 -23.20 7.14
C THR A 161 -1.97 -21.77 6.92
N ILE A 162 -2.85 -20.78 7.08
CA ILE A 162 -2.49 -19.35 6.95
C ILE A 162 -1.50 -18.95 8.02
N LEU A 163 -1.71 -19.40 9.27
CA LEU A 163 -0.81 -19.08 10.38
C LEU A 163 0.58 -19.69 10.17
N GLN A 164 0.65 -20.94 9.70
CA GLN A 164 1.91 -21.61 9.37
C GLN A 164 2.67 -20.95 8.22
N GLN A 165 1.95 -20.32 7.27
CA GLN A 165 2.53 -19.61 6.13
C GLN A 165 2.86 -18.14 6.44
N ALA A 166 2.37 -17.62 7.56
CA ALA A 166 2.53 -16.22 7.93
C ALA A 166 3.63 -16.05 9.00
N ASP A 167 4.90 -16.11 8.60
CA ASP A 167 6.07 -16.01 9.49
C ASP A 167 6.03 -14.81 10.46
N ASN A 168 5.31 -13.76 10.11
CA ASN A 168 5.18 -12.52 10.90
C ASN A 168 3.86 -12.42 11.68
N GLY A 169 2.98 -13.42 11.58
CA GLY A 169 1.68 -13.45 12.25
C GLY A 169 0.51 -12.94 11.40
N LEU A 170 -0.67 -12.93 12.00
CA LEU A 170 -1.94 -12.61 11.36
C LEU A 170 -2.61 -11.39 12.00
N MET A 171 -3.42 -10.71 11.21
CA MET A 171 -4.37 -9.70 11.66
C MET A 171 -5.79 -10.24 11.55
N ILE A 172 -6.61 -9.97 12.57
CA ILE A 172 -8.04 -10.21 12.55
C ILE A 172 -8.78 -8.88 12.71
N GLN A 173 -9.75 -8.66 11.86
CA GLN A 173 -10.58 -7.46 11.83
C GLN A 173 -12.05 -7.81 11.65
N PRO A 174 -13.00 -7.09 12.25
CA PRO A 174 -14.41 -7.26 11.90
C PRO A 174 -14.61 -6.98 10.41
N PHE A 175 -15.54 -7.68 9.79
CA PHE A 175 -15.94 -7.34 8.43
C PHE A 175 -16.75 -6.03 8.46
N VAL A 176 -16.26 -5.04 7.74
CA VAL A 176 -16.88 -3.71 7.63
C VAL A 176 -17.78 -3.70 6.42
N SER A 177 -19.09 -3.55 6.64
CA SER A 177 -20.09 -3.62 5.55
C SER A 177 -19.98 -2.44 4.58
N GLY A 178 -19.49 -1.30 5.05
CA GLY A 178 -19.24 -0.11 4.25
C GLY A 178 -18.34 -0.34 3.04
N ILE A 179 -17.48 -1.38 3.06
CA ILE A 179 -16.63 -1.75 1.92
C ILE A 179 -17.44 -2.08 0.65
N ASN A 180 -18.69 -2.51 0.80
CA ASN A 180 -19.58 -2.79 -0.32
C ASN A 180 -19.99 -1.52 -1.09
N ASN A 181 -19.91 -0.36 -0.45
CA ASN A 181 -20.16 0.96 -1.05
C ASN A 181 -18.90 1.56 -1.65
N GLY A 182 -17.78 0.87 -1.55
CA GLY A 182 -16.46 1.28 -2.04
C GLY A 182 -15.54 1.81 -0.94
N GLU A 183 -14.29 1.80 -1.24
CA GLU A 183 -13.19 2.29 -0.41
C GLU A 183 -12.61 3.54 -1.04
N PHE A 184 -12.54 4.62 -0.28
CA PHE A 184 -11.89 5.86 -0.71
C PHE A 184 -10.39 5.68 -0.64
N SER A 185 -9.71 5.92 -1.75
CA SER A 185 -8.25 6.01 -1.81
C SER A 185 -7.87 7.46 -2.01
N CYS A 186 -7.28 8.06 -0.98
CA CYS A 186 -6.75 9.42 -1.02
C CYS A 186 -5.26 9.38 -1.32
N ILE A 187 -4.86 9.93 -2.47
CA ILE A 187 -3.47 9.90 -2.92
C ILE A 187 -2.79 11.23 -2.58
N PHE A 188 -1.66 11.12 -1.91
CA PHE A 188 -0.82 12.24 -1.53
C PHE A 188 0.53 12.15 -2.26
N ILE A 189 1.01 13.28 -2.76
CA ILE A 189 2.35 13.43 -3.31
C ILE A 189 3.00 14.61 -2.63
N ASP A 190 4.18 14.41 -2.04
CA ASP A 190 4.90 15.44 -1.30
C ASP A 190 4.02 16.13 -0.23
N GLY A 191 3.26 15.35 0.53
CA GLY A 191 2.37 15.84 1.60
C GLY A 191 1.08 16.50 1.13
N ILE A 192 0.81 16.58 -0.18
CA ILE A 192 -0.37 17.25 -0.73
C ILE A 192 -1.31 16.22 -1.35
N ASN A 193 -2.59 16.23 -0.96
CA ASN A 193 -3.62 15.45 -1.64
C ASN A 193 -3.73 15.90 -3.10
N THR A 194 -3.50 14.98 -4.03
CA THR A 194 -3.49 15.28 -5.47
C THR A 194 -4.74 14.80 -6.17
N HIS A 195 -5.27 13.66 -5.77
CA HIS A 195 -6.47 13.08 -6.35
C HIS A 195 -7.05 12.00 -5.43
N ASN A 196 -8.30 11.67 -5.68
CA ASN A 196 -9.04 10.71 -4.87
C ASN A 196 -9.77 9.73 -5.77
N MET A 197 -9.87 8.48 -5.32
CA MET A 197 -10.55 7.40 -6.03
C MET A 197 -11.56 6.72 -5.13
N LEU A 198 -12.63 6.21 -5.72
CA LEU A 198 -13.49 5.21 -5.09
C LEU A 198 -13.16 3.85 -5.71
N ARG A 199 -12.67 2.93 -4.89
CA ARG A 199 -12.36 1.55 -5.31
C ARG A 199 -13.43 0.60 -4.84
N PHE A 200 -13.81 -0.34 -5.69
CA PHE A 200 -14.71 -1.42 -5.32
C PHE A 200 -13.91 -2.72 -5.23
N PRO A 201 -14.07 -3.48 -4.13
CA PRO A 201 -13.47 -4.80 -4.03
C PRO A 201 -14.00 -5.64 -5.20
N GLY A 202 -13.10 -6.36 -5.89
CA GLY A 202 -13.55 -7.33 -6.89
C GLY A 202 -14.27 -8.47 -6.19
N VAL A 203 -15.51 -8.75 -6.57
CA VAL A 203 -16.15 -10.02 -6.24
C VAL A 203 -15.44 -11.11 -7.05
N LEU A 204 -15.36 -12.34 -6.54
CA LEU A 204 -14.70 -13.49 -7.20
C LEU A 204 -14.93 -13.48 -8.72
N GLY A 205 -13.85 -13.21 -9.48
CA GLY A 205 -13.88 -13.18 -10.95
C GLY A 205 -14.16 -11.80 -11.59
N GLU A 206 -14.55 -10.77 -10.85
CA GLU A 206 -14.74 -9.43 -11.37
C GLU A 206 -13.44 -8.60 -11.30
N LYS A 207 -13.22 -7.76 -12.32
CA LYS A 207 -12.11 -6.80 -12.29
C LYS A 207 -12.35 -5.76 -11.21
N LYS A 208 -11.36 -5.52 -10.34
CA LYS A 208 -11.33 -4.37 -9.45
C LYS A 208 -11.65 -3.10 -10.25
N ARG A 209 -12.62 -2.32 -9.80
CA ARG A 209 -13.01 -1.06 -10.44
C ARG A 209 -12.52 0.09 -9.57
N ALA A 210 -11.99 1.12 -10.21
CA ALA A 210 -11.66 2.38 -9.56
C ALA A 210 -12.29 3.53 -10.36
N GLN A 211 -12.87 4.48 -9.66
CA GLN A 211 -13.48 5.67 -10.21
C GLN A 211 -12.76 6.91 -9.66
N TYR A 212 -12.34 7.79 -10.57
CA TYR A 212 -11.82 9.10 -10.18
C TYR A 212 -12.96 9.96 -9.61
N LEU A 213 -12.67 10.61 -8.48
CA LEU A 213 -13.62 11.49 -7.81
C LEU A 213 -13.09 12.93 -7.80
N THR A 214 -13.89 13.87 -8.29
CA THR A 214 -13.60 15.31 -8.20
C THR A 214 -13.85 15.86 -6.81
N THR A 215 -14.75 15.23 -6.05
CA THR A 215 -15.10 15.58 -4.68
C THR A 215 -15.27 14.33 -3.86
N ILE A 216 -14.90 14.38 -2.60
CA ILE A 216 -15.12 13.32 -1.59
C ILE A 216 -15.74 13.92 -0.33
N PRO A 217 -16.32 13.13 0.56
CA PRO A 217 -16.82 13.62 1.85
C PRO A 217 -15.71 14.34 2.63
N GLU A 218 -16.01 15.50 3.19
CA GLU A 218 -15.06 16.31 3.94
C GLU A 218 -14.40 15.52 5.06
N SER A 219 -15.19 14.75 5.82
CA SER A 219 -14.70 13.90 6.90
C SER A 219 -13.67 12.85 6.46
N VAL A 220 -13.77 12.37 5.21
CA VAL A 220 -12.80 11.44 4.62
C VAL A 220 -11.50 12.19 4.32
N LEU A 221 -11.58 13.35 3.68
CA LEU A 221 -10.40 14.16 3.35
C LEU A 221 -9.68 14.65 4.60
N GLU A 222 -10.41 15.10 5.61
CA GLU A 222 -9.85 15.52 6.90
C GLU A 222 -9.09 14.39 7.59
N LEU A 223 -9.69 13.18 7.65
CA LEU A 223 -9.04 12.02 8.23
C LEU A 223 -7.79 11.64 7.45
N ALA A 224 -7.86 11.58 6.11
CA ALA A 224 -6.71 11.29 5.26
C ALA A 224 -5.58 12.31 5.47
N THR A 225 -5.92 13.61 5.53
CA THR A 225 -4.96 14.69 5.75
C THR A 225 -4.32 14.59 7.14
N LYS A 226 -5.10 14.27 8.18
CA LYS A 226 -4.56 14.04 9.52
C LYS A 226 -3.54 12.90 9.52
N VAL A 227 -3.84 11.79 8.84
CA VAL A 227 -2.93 10.63 8.74
C VAL A 227 -1.67 10.97 7.95
N SER A 228 -1.80 11.69 6.82
CA SER A 228 -0.65 12.06 5.97
C SER A 228 0.37 12.95 6.69
N ASN A 229 -0.05 13.63 7.74
CA ASN A 229 0.78 14.52 8.56
C ASN A 229 1.34 13.86 9.83
N ILE A 230 1.11 12.57 10.04
CA ILE A 230 1.74 11.83 11.16
C ILE A 230 3.26 11.83 10.95
N PRO A 231 4.07 12.21 11.96
CA PRO A 231 5.52 12.32 11.82
C PRO A 231 6.19 11.05 11.31
N GLU A 232 5.76 9.88 11.79
CA GLU A 232 6.29 8.55 11.40
C GLU A 232 5.99 8.22 9.93
N PHE A 233 4.96 8.84 9.34
CA PHE A 233 4.59 8.68 7.94
C PHE A 233 5.09 9.84 7.06
N SER A 234 5.71 10.86 7.63
CA SER A 234 6.12 12.07 6.91
C SER A 234 7.38 11.87 6.07
N GLY A 235 7.61 12.79 5.12
CA GLY A 235 8.81 12.77 4.28
C GLY A 235 8.73 11.86 3.05
N TYR A 236 7.60 11.24 2.81
CA TYR A 236 7.37 10.38 1.63
C TYR A 236 7.33 11.18 0.32
N LEU A 237 7.62 10.50 -0.79
CA LEU A 237 7.33 11.00 -2.13
C LEU A 237 5.84 10.87 -2.44
N TYR A 238 5.26 9.73 -2.10
CA TYR A 238 3.85 9.40 -2.30
C TYR A 238 3.30 8.56 -1.15
N ALA A 239 1.99 8.70 -0.93
CA ALA A 239 1.21 7.88 -0.03
C ALA A 239 -0.18 7.63 -0.62
N ARG A 240 -0.76 6.47 -0.33
CA ARG A 240 -2.18 6.19 -0.53
C ARG A 240 -2.79 5.85 0.82
N ILE A 241 -3.85 6.56 1.18
CA ILE A 241 -4.58 6.35 2.42
C ILE A 241 -5.96 5.82 2.07
N ASP A 242 -6.22 4.59 2.47
CA ASP A 242 -7.45 3.87 2.14
C ASP A 242 -8.43 3.96 3.31
N ILE A 243 -9.65 4.45 3.04
CA ILE A 243 -10.67 4.80 4.02
C ILE A 243 -12.01 4.20 3.63
N VAL A 244 -12.69 3.59 4.60
CA VAL A 244 -14.06 3.13 4.44
C VAL A 244 -15.01 3.97 5.30
N LEU A 245 -16.24 4.19 4.82
CA LEU A 245 -17.32 4.73 5.63
C LEU A 245 -18.15 3.60 6.22
N GLU A 246 -18.18 3.49 7.53
CA GLU A 246 -19.07 2.61 8.25
C GLU A 246 -20.00 3.44 9.12
N ASN A 247 -21.32 3.31 8.91
CA ASN A 247 -22.32 4.16 9.56
C ASN A 247 -22.04 5.68 9.43
N ASN A 248 -21.63 6.10 8.22
CA ASN A 248 -21.24 7.47 7.87
C ASN A 248 -20.01 8.02 8.65
N LYS A 249 -19.25 7.16 9.32
CA LYS A 249 -17.98 7.53 9.97
C LYS A 249 -16.80 6.97 9.20
N PRO A 250 -15.76 7.76 8.97
CA PRO A 250 -14.57 7.29 8.25
C PRO A 250 -13.64 6.50 9.18
N TYR A 251 -13.12 5.39 8.67
CA TYR A 251 -12.14 4.54 9.34
C TYR A 251 -11.00 4.21 8.38
N ILE A 252 -9.77 4.30 8.86
CA ILE A 252 -8.60 3.87 8.10
C ILE A 252 -8.62 2.36 7.92
N MET A 253 -8.48 1.93 6.68
CA MET A 253 -8.28 0.54 6.28
C MET A 253 -6.81 0.20 6.13
N GLU A 254 -6.04 1.10 5.52
CA GLU A 254 -4.63 0.94 5.23
C GLU A 254 -3.95 2.29 4.96
N VAL A 255 -2.66 2.39 5.30
CA VAL A 255 -1.77 3.48 4.90
C VAL A 255 -0.66 2.88 4.06
N GLU A 256 -0.67 3.11 2.76
CA GLU A 256 0.25 2.49 1.82
C GLU A 256 1.35 3.48 1.44
N LEU A 257 2.56 3.23 1.94
CA LEU A 257 3.76 4.06 1.71
C LEU A 257 4.86 3.28 0.96
N THR A 258 4.69 1.98 0.79
CA THR A 258 5.69 1.11 0.17
C THR A 258 5.59 1.17 -1.36
N GLU A 259 4.54 0.60 -1.93
CA GLU A 259 4.37 0.48 -3.39
C GLU A 259 2.91 0.72 -3.84
N PRO A 260 2.27 1.81 -3.44
CA PRO A 260 0.88 2.04 -3.80
C PRO A 260 0.68 2.12 -5.32
N ASP A 261 -0.33 1.42 -5.83
CA ASP A 261 -0.93 1.81 -7.11
C ASP A 261 -1.53 3.21 -6.92
N LEU A 262 -0.94 4.22 -7.56
CA LEU A 262 -1.38 5.61 -7.44
C LEU A 262 -2.65 5.90 -8.24
N LEU A 263 -3.13 4.92 -9.02
CA LEU A 263 -4.40 4.98 -9.76
C LEU A 263 -4.46 6.11 -10.79
N ILE A 264 -3.31 6.66 -11.20
CA ILE A 264 -3.17 7.74 -12.18
C ILE A 264 -3.80 7.36 -13.52
N LYS A 265 -3.72 6.08 -13.89
CA LYS A 265 -4.30 5.54 -15.13
C LYS A 265 -5.83 5.67 -15.22
N TYR A 266 -6.52 5.88 -14.11
CA TYR A 266 -7.97 6.06 -14.03
C TYR A 266 -8.41 7.53 -14.08
N ILE A 267 -7.46 8.46 -14.08
CA ILE A 267 -7.74 9.88 -14.30
C ILE A 267 -7.93 10.07 -15.80
N SER A 268 -9.15 10.36 -16.22
CA SER A 268 -9.50 10.55 -17.64
C SER A 268 -9.05 11.90 -18.19
N ASP A 269 -8.90 12.91 -17.34
CA ASP A 269 -8.41 14.24 -17.70
C ASP A 269 -6.88 14.22 -17.80
N GLU A 270 -6.35 14.26 -19.02
CA GLU A 270 -4.90 14.24 -19.30
C GLU A 270 -4.15 15.42 -18.64
N LYS A 271 -4.81 16.57 -18.48
CA LYS A 271 -4.21 17.73 -17.81
C LYS A 271 -3.99 17.45 -16.34
N ILE A 272 -4.99 16.90 -15.66
CA ILE A 272 -4.88 16.50 -14.25
C ILE A 272 -3.84 15.39 -14.10
N GLN A 273 -3.87 14.38 -14.97
CA GLN A 273 -2.88 13.30 -14.98
C GLN A 273 -1.45 13.87 -15.11
N GLY A 274 -1.24 14.78 -16.05
CA GLY A 274 0.06 15.46 -16.24
C GLY A 274 0.48 16.29 -15.03
N GLN A 275 -0.46 16.97 -14.35
CA GLN A 275 -0.17 17.71 -13.12
C GLN A 275 0.31 16.80 -11.98
N VAL A 276 -0.32 15.63 -11.83
CA VAL A 276 0.07 14.63 -10.81
C VAL A 276 1.48 14.12 -11.09
N LEU A 277 1.77 13.71 -12.33
CA LEU A 277 3.10 13.23 -12.73
C LEU A 277 4.17 14.31 -12.56
N ASN A 278 3.89 15.54 -12.98
CA ASN A 278 4.82 16.67 -12.82
C ASN A 278 5.16 16.95 -11.35
N LYS A 279 4.19 16.78 -10.45
CA LYS A 279 4.43 16.92 -9.01
C LYS A 279 5.39 15.87 -8.47
N LEU A 280 5.27 14.61 -8.91
CA LEU A 280 6.22 13.54 -8.59
C LEU A 280 7.63 13.93 -9.08
N VAL A 281 7.76 14.31 -10.35
CA VAL A 281 9.03 14.71 -10.95
C VAL A 281 9.67 15.86 -10.18
N LYS A 282 8.93 16.94 -9.89
CA LYS A 282 9.45 18.10 -9.13
C LYS A 282 9.93 17.74 -7.73
N LYS A 283 9.29 16.79 -7.04
CA LYS A 283 9.78 16.34 -5.73
C LYS A 283 11.09 15.58 -5.87
N VAL A 284 11.19 14.72 -6.88
CA VAL A 284 12.42 13.98 -7.18
C VAL A 284 13.56 14.93 -7.54
N GLU A 285 13.33 15.90 -8.42
CA GLU A 285 14.32 16.91 -8.82
C GLU A 285 14.95 17.67 -7.66
N ARG A 286 14.19 17.95 -6.61
CA ARG A 286 14.67 18.68 -5.42
C ARG A 286 15.63 17.84 -4.57
N ARG A 287 15.66 16.53 -4.75
CA ARG A 287 16.48 15.60 -3.93
C ARG A 287 17.73 15.12 -4.66
N ILE A 288 17.78 15.22 -5.96
CA ILE A 288 18.92 14.88 -6.80
C ILE A 288 19.62 16.15 -7.30
#